data_b677004db6fa8bec655ea9cb7af6175f
#
_entry.id   b677004db6fa8bec655ea9cb7af6175f
#
_cell.length_a   1.000
_cell.length_b   1.000
_cell.length_c   1.000
_cell.angle_alpha   90.00
_cell.angle_beta   90.00
_cell.angle_gamma   90.00
#
_symmetry.space_group_name_H-M   'P 1'
#
loop_
_entity.id
_entity.type
_entity.pdbx_description
1 polymer ?
#
loop_
_entity_poly.entity_id
_entity_poly.type
_entity_poly.pdbx_seq_one_letter_code
_entity_poly.pdbx_strand_id
1 'polypeptide(L)'
;MESKKAPIQAESWKIEKIGVIGPGIVGMPMAAMLANAKIKIGSDQPAKVVVVQRNSKNSGWKVNTINSGKSVIGGIEPELDDITHAAVEAGTLSASSDFSVLSNADVILVSIQTDKNEEGFEPDYGPMFGGLEKLAEALQKKPADKIPLVVFESTLAPTTMDTLFREHFKKYGLEEGKDILLGNSPNRVMPGRLVERIRDADKLAGGLHPETPKLIAKLYNHIVTHGEVFQTNSLTAEIVKT
;
A
#
# COMPACT_ATOMS: atom_id res chain seq x y z
N MET A 1 -2.50 16.74 30.83
CA MET A 1 -3.15 15.44 30.52
C MET A 1 -3.29 15.39 29.02
N GLU A 2 -2.36 14.70 28.33
CA GLU A 2 -2.49 14.48 26.89
C GLU A 2 -3.68 13.54 26.66
N SER A 3 -4.66 14.01 25.91
CA SER A 3 -5.76 13.21 25.42
C SER A 3 -5.18 12.08 24.56
N LYS A 4 -5.11 10.87 25.09
CA LYS A 4 -4.80 9.68 24.28
C LYS A 4 -5.90 9.59 23.21
N LYS A 5 -5.56 9.89 21.95
CA LYS A 5 -6.46 9.58 20.83
C LYS A 5 -6.80 8.09 20.92
N ALA A 6 -8.08 7.78 20.88
CA ALA A 6 -8.52 6.39 20.79
C ALA A 6 -7.98 5.80 19.48
N PRO A 7 -7.47 4.57 19.46
CA PRO A 7 -7.04 3.91 18.23
C PRO A 7 -8.24 3.83 17.26
N ILE A 8 -7.94 3.91 15.96
CA ILE A 8 -8.95 3.73 14.91
C ILE A 8 -9.56 2.34 15.08
N GLN A 9 -10.88 2.28 15.20
CA GLN A 9 -11.62 1.02 15.25
C GLN A 9 -12.14 0.69 13.84
N ALA A 10 -12.11 -0.58 13.48
CA ALA A 10 -12.53 -1.02 12.15
C ALA A 10 -14.00 -0.66 11.83
N GLU A 11 -14.86 -0.59 12.84
CA GLU A 11 -16.28 -0.24 12.71
C GLU A 11 -16.50 1.21 12.27
N SER A 12 -15.70 2.14 12.79
CA SER A 12 -15.81 3.58 12.51
C SER A 12 -14.83 4.09 11.45
N TRP A 13 -14.08 3.16 10.81
CA TRP A 13 -13.06 3.53 9.84
C TRP A 13 -13.66 4.10 8.57
N LYS A 14 -13.08 5.20 8.11
CA LYS A 14 -13.45 5.90 6.88
C LYS A 14 -12.28 5.92 5.90
N ILE A 15 -12.54 5.56 4.65
CA ILE A 15 -11.55 5.64 3.57
C ILE A 15 -12.12 6.54 2.46
N GLU A 16 -11.41 7.61 2.16
CA GLU A 16 -11.68 8.50 1.03
C GLU A 16 -10.55 8.47 0.01
N LYS A 17 -9.32 8.17 0.48
CA LYS A 17 -8.13 8.17 -0.38
C LYS A 17 -7.16 7.05 -0.02
N ILE A 18 -6.74 6.33 -1.05
CA ILE A 18 -5.74 5.27 -0.99
C ILE A 18 -4.53 5.71 -1.83
N GLY A 19 -3.35 5.72 -1.22
CA GLY A 19 -2.08 5.90 -1.92
C GLY A 19 -1.44 4.56 -2.27
N VAL A 20 -0.76 4.47 -3.40
CA VAL A 20 0.05 3.29 -3.76
C VAL A 20 1.41 3.77 -4.23
N ILE A 21 2.46 3.44 -3.49
CA ILE A 21 3.84 3.81 -3.83
C ILE A 21 4.50 2.65 -4.58
N GLY A 22 4.97 2.92 -5.80
CA GLY A 22 5.67 1.96 -6.64
C GLY A 22 4.74 1.10 -7.51
N PRO A 23 4.39 1.59 -8.72
CA PRO A 23 3.58 0.84 -9.69
C PRO A 23 4.43 -0.23 -10.39
N GLY A 24 4.88 -1.20 -9.63
CA GLY A 24 5.52 -2.42 -10.10
C GLY A 24 4.52 -3.57 -10.23
N ILE A 25 5.06 -4.78 -10.32
CA ILE A 25 4.32 -6.04 -10.50
C ILE A 25 3.25 -6.29 -9.40
N VAL A 26 3.40 -5.70 -8.23
CA VAL A 26 2.43 -5.75 -7.13
C VAL A 26 1.58 -4.48 -7.10
N GLY A 27 2.22 -3.30 -7.04
CA GLY A 27 1.52 -2.04 -6.79
C GLY A 27 0.57 -1.63 -7.91
N MET A 28 0.91 -1.91 -9.18
CA MET A 28 0.03 -1.55 -10.29
C MET A 28 -1.30 -2.33 -10.28
N PRO A 29 -1.31 -3.68 -10.23
CA PRO A 29 -2.57 -4.42 -10.16
C PRO A 29 -3.34 -4.15 -8.87
N MET A 30 -2.68 -4.00 -7.72
CA MET A 30 -3.34 -3.62 -6.47
C MET A 30 -4.08 -2.28 -6.61
N ALA A 31 -3.42 -1.25 -7.19
CA ALA A 31 -4.04 0.06 -7.41
C ALA A 31 -5.25 -0.02 -8.34
N ALA A 32 -5.10 -0.72 -9.48
CA ALA A 32 -6.18 -0.87 -10.45
C ALA A 32 -7.40 -1.62 -9.86
N MET A 33 -7.16 -2.73 -9.14
CA MET A 33 -8.23 -3.51 -8.53
C MET A 33 -8.94 -2.73 -7.42
N LEU A 34 -8.22 -2.05 -6.52
CA LEU A 34 -8.81 -1.23 -5.46
C LEU A 34 -9.65 -0.07 -6.04
N ALA A 35 -9.16 0.58 -7.09
CA ALA A 35 -9.87 1.66 -7.75
C ALA A 35 -11.12 1.17 -8.50
N ASN A 36 -11.01 0.03 -9.19
CA ASN A 36 -12.12 -0.58 -9.93
C ASN A 36 -13.21 -1.14 -9.01
N ALA A 37 -12.84 -1.60 -7.80
CA ALA A 37 -13.78 -2.08 -6.80
C ALA A 37 -14.69 -0.97 -6.22
N LYS A 38 -14.39 0.31 -6.49
CA LYS A 38 -15.19 1.47 -6.05
C LYS A 38 -15.52 1.41 -4.55
N ILE A 39 -14.50 1.17 -3.74
CA ILE A 39 -14.60 0.90 -2.30
C ILE A 39 -15.29 2.03 -1.56
N LYS A 40 -16.30 1.69 -0.77
CA LYS A 40 -17.04 2.61 0.11
C LYS A 40 -16.97 2.11 1.54
N ILE A 41 -16.01 2.60 2.30
CA ILE A 41 -15.84 2.30 3.72
C ILE A 41 -16.02 3.61 4.50
N GLY A 42 -17.10 3.72 5.25
CA GLY A 42 -17.43 4.91 6.04
C GLY A 42 -17.67 6.17 5.20
N SER A 43 -17.93 6.03 3.89
CA SER A 43 -18.16 7.11 2.93
C SER A 43 -19.18 6.65 1.89
N ASP A 44 -20.04 7.56 1.43
CA ASP A 44 -20.99 7.32 0.34
C ASP A 44 -20.32 7.41 -1.05
N GLN A 45 -19.16 8.03 -1.12
CA GLN A 45 -18.37 8.15 -2.35
C GLN A 45 -17.28 7.06 -2.42
N PRO A 46 -16.99 6.54 -3.61
CA PRO A 46 -15.86 5.63 -3.80
C PRO A 46 -14.53 6.28 -3.40
N ALA A 47 -13.70 5.52 -2.70
CA ALA A 47 -12.33 5.95 -2.39
C ALA A 47 -11.54 6.24 -3.67
N LYS A 48 -10.78 7.33 -3.67
CA LYS A 48 -9.86 7.67 -4.76
C LYS A 48 -8.52 6.98 -4.54
N VAL A 49 -8.01 6.33 -5.57
CA VAL A 49 -6.68 5.70 -5.56
C VAL A 49 -5.70 6.57 -6.32
N VAL A 50 -4.59 6.92 -5.69
CA VAL A 50 -3.49 7.65 -6.32
C VAL A 50 -2.22 6.81 -6.28
N VAL A 51 -1.69 6.52 -7.46
CA VAL A 51 -0.39 5.86 -7.61
C VAL A 51 0.71 6.91 -7.56
N VAL A 52 1.72 6.69 -6.73
CA VAL A 52 2.86 7.60 -6.64
C VAL A 52 4.12 6.92 -7.16
N GLN A 53 4.74 7.56 -8.16
CA GLN A 53 5.99 7.12 -8.76
C GLN A 53 6.99 8.27 -8.79
N ARG A 54 8.18 8.06 -8.23
CA ARG A 54 9.24 9.09 -8.28
C ARG A 54 9.53 9.51 -9.72
N ASN A 55 9.72 10.80 -9.92
CA ASN A 55 10.16 11.33 -11.21
C ASN A 55 11.64 10.95 -11.45
N SER A 56 11.89 10.13 -12.47
CA SER A 56 13.24 9.75 -12.90
C SER A 56 13.23 9.46 -14.40
N LYS A 57 14.42 9.51 -15.03
CA LYS A 57 14.56 9.18 -16.46
C LYS A 57 13.99 7.80 -16.80
N ASN A 58 14.15 6.84 -15.89
CA ASN A 58 13.79 5.43 -16.13
C ASN A 58 12.34 5.08 -15.80
N SER A 59 11.65 5.88 -14.99
CA SER A 59 10.33 5.50 -14.48
C SER A 59 9.29 6.62 -14.47
N GLY A 60 9.68 7.85 -14.77
CA GLY A 60 8.75 9.01 -14.79
C GLY A 60 7.63 8.87 -15.82
N TRP A 61 7.86 8.13 -16.92
CA TRP A 61 6.87 7.84 -17.96
C TRP A 61 5.64 7.09 -17.42
N LYS A 62 5.79 6.34 -16.34
CA LYS A 62 4.70 5.53 -15.75
C LYS A 62 3.49 6.38 -15.34
N VAL A 63 3.73 7.58 -14.84
CA VAL A 63 2.64 8.49 -14.41
C VAL A 63 1.72 8.83 -15.57
N ASN A 64 2.29 9.22 -16.72
CA ASN A 64 1.50 9.56 -17.90
C ASN A 64 0.77 8.33 -18.47
N THR A 65 1.42 7.18 -18.46
CA THR A 65 0.83 5.93 -18.95
C THR A 65 -0.38 5.53 -18.11
N ILE A 66 -0.28 5.55 -16.77
CA ILE A 66 -1.40 5.24 -15.88
C ILE A 66 -2.54 6.25 -16.10
N ASN A 67 -2.23 7.54 -16.14
CA ASN A 67 -3.25 8.58 -16.35
C ASN A 67 -3.92 8.51 -17.74
N SER A 68 -3.30 7.83 -18.71
CA SER A 68 -3.94 7.52 -20.01
C SER A 68 -4.80 6.24 -19.99
N GLY A 69 -4.99 5.63 -18.82
CA GLY A 69 -5.80 4.42 -18.67
C GLY A 69 -5.09 3.14 -19.08
N LYS A 70 -3.75 3.10 -19.02
CA LYS A 70 -2.95 1.92 -19.38
C LYS A 70 -2.11 1.44 -18.22
N SER A 71 -1.96 0.12 -18.11
CA SER A 71 -1.00 -0.49 -17.19
C SER A 71 0.44 -0.17 -17.60
N VAL A 72 1.33 -0.17 -16.62
CA VAL A 72 2.78 0.00 -16.81
C VAL A 72 3.53 -1.33 -16.72
N ILE A 73 2.80 -2.43 -16.61
CA ILE A 73 3.39 -3.77 -16.58
C ILE A 73 3.53 -4.29 -18.01
N GLY A 74 4.74 -4.71 -18.33
CA GLY A 74 5.01 -5.31 -19.65
C GLY A 74 4.50 -6.76 -19.73
N GLY A 75 4.31 -7.24 -20.97
CA GLY A 75 3.79 -8.56 -21.24
C GLY A 75 2.26 -8.61 -21.33
N ILE A 76 1.70 -9.81 -21.31
CA ILE A 76 0.24 -10.01 -21.35
C ILE A 76 -0.23 -10.25 -19.90
N GLU A 77 -0.98 -9.30 -19.39
CA GLU A 77 -1.63 -9.39 -18.08
C GLU A 77 -3.15 -9.27 -18.27
N PRO A 78 -3.87 -10.42 -18.34
CA PRO A 78 -5.31 -10.42 -18.57
C PRO A 78 -6.06 -9.49 -17.60
N GLU A 79 -7.07 -8.79 -18.07
CA GLU A 79 -7.94 -7.85 -17.36
C GLU A 79 -7.25 -6.56 -16.88
N LEU A 80 -5.90 -6.51 -16.72
CA LEU A 80 -5.23 -5.40 -16.03
C LEU A 80 -5.38 -4.07 -16.77
N ASP A 81 -5.26 -4.04 -18.10
CA ASP A 81 -5.46 -2.82 -18.87
C ASP A 81 -6.93 -2.37 -18.84
N ASP A 82 -7.88 -3.30 -18.97
CA ASP A 82 -9.30 -3.00 -18.95
C ASP A 82 -9.76 -2.38 -17.63
N ILE A 83 -9.36 -2.98 -16.48
CA ILE A 83 -9.71 -2.43 -15.17
C ILE A 83 -8.97 -1.11 -14.87
N THR A 84 -7.75 -0.94 -15.41
CA THR A 84 -7.02 0.33 -15.30
C THR A 84 -7.75 1.42 -16.08
N HIS A 85 -8.13 1.16 -17.31
CA HIS A 85 -8.88 2.08 -18.17
C HIS A 85 -10.21 2.48 -17.52
N ALA A 86 -11.01 1.51 -17.11
CA ALA A 86 -12.30 1.74 -16.47
C ALA A 86 -12.16 2.58 -15.17
N ALA A 87 -11.12 2.33 -14.36
CA ALA A 87 -10.89 3.08 -13.13
C ALA A 87 -10.45 4.53 -13.39
N VAL A 88 -9.65 4.78 -14.43
CA VAL A 88 -9.23 6.14 -14.83
C VAL A 88 -10.43 6.91 -15.41
N GLU A 89 -11.22 6.31 -16.29
CA GLU A 89 -12.45 6.94 -16.82
C GLU A 89 -13.47 7.27 -15.72
N ALA A 90 -13.64 6.38 -14.75
CA ALA A 90 -14.49 6.63 -13.59
C ALA A 90 -13.90 7.69 -12.63
N GLY A 91 -12.67 8.16 -12.87
CA GLY A 91 -11.96 9.09 -12.02
C GLY A 91 -11.66 8.52 -10.61
N THR A 92 -11.60 7.19 -10.45
CA THR A 92 -11.24 6.52 -9.20
C THR A 92 -9.75 6.18 -9.12
N LEU A 93 -9.03 6.18 -10.26
CA LEU A 93 -7.59 5.97 -10.35
C LEU A 93 -6.90 7.17 -10.97
N SER A 94 -5.77 7.57 -10.40
CA SER A 94 -4.86 8.56 -10.95
C SER A 94 -3.42 8.24 -10.56
N ALA A 95 -2.44 8.92 -11.19
CA ALA A 95 -1.05 8.80 -10.83
C ALA A 95 -0.39 10.18 -10.71
N SER A 96 0.61 10.29 -9.84
CA SER A 96 1.37 11.52 -9.59
C SER A 96 2.85 11.21 -9.33
N SER A 97 3.72 12.18 -9.60
CA SER A 97 5.12 12.14 -9.14
C SER A 97 5.33 12.92 -7.84
N ASP A 98 4.31 13.62 -7.36
CA ASP A 98 4.36 14.40 -6.14
C ASP A 98 3.87 13.57 -4.94
N PHE A 99 4.79 13.30 -4.00
CA PHE A 99 4.48 12.56 -2.77
C PHE A 99 3.58 13.34 -1.82
N SER A 100 3.50 14.67 -1.94
CA SER A 100 2.64 15.49 -1.07
C SER A 100 1.15 15.12 -1.17
N VAL A 101 0.74 14.52 -2.28
CA VAL A 101 -0.63 14.01 -2.47
C VAL A 101 -1.02 12.93 -1.45
N LEU A 102 -0.04 12.31 -0.78
CA LEU A 102 -0.25 11.28 0.24
C LEU A 102 -0.54 11.86 1.63
N SER A 103 -0.36 13.17 1.85
CA SER A 103 -0.54 13.79 3.17
C SER A 103 -1.95 13.61 3.76
N ASN A 104 -2.96 13.45 2.92
CA ASN A 104 -4.34 13.23 3.33
C ASN A 104 -4.88 11.83 3.00
N ALA A 105 -4.00 10.87 2.65
CA ALA A 105 -4.39 9.50 2.41
C ALA A 105 -4.80 8.79 3.72
N ASP A 106 -5.80 7.92 3.63
CA ASP A 106 -6.27 7.09 4.74
C ASP A 106 -5.50 5.77 4.80
N VAL A 107 -5.13 5.27 3.62
CA VAL A 107 -4.33 4.06 3.44
C VAL A 107 -3.21 4.34 2.46
N ILE A 108 -2.01 3.85 2.73
CA ILE A 108 -0.87 3.90 1.83
C ILE A 108 -0.29 2.49 1.67
N LEU A 109 -0.35 1.93 0.46
CA LEU A 109 0.33 0.69 0.11
C LEU A 109 1.74 0.99 -0.36
N VAL A 110 2.73 0.35 0.24
CA VAL A 110 4.14 0.46 -0.14
C VAL A 110 4.54 -0.80 -0.88
N SER A 111 4.74 -0.66 -2.21
CA SER A 111 5.06 -1.75 -3.14
C SER A 111 6.40 -1.51 -3.83
N ILE A 112 7.37 -1.03 -3.07
CA ILE A 112 8.73 -0.81 -3.56
C ILE A 112 9.46 -2.15 -3.52
N GLN A 113 10.12 -2.49 -4.63
CA GLN A 113 10.88 -3.73 -4.73
C GLN A 113 12.02 -3.75 -3.70
N THR A 114 12.18 -4.91 -3.07
CA THR A 114 13.32 -5.22 -2.20
C THR A 114 14.21 -6.20 -2.93
N ASP A 115 15.40 -5.75 -3.29
CA ASP A 115 16.42 -6.59 -3.90
C ASP A 115 17.35 -7.14 -2.82
N LYS A 116 18.19 -8.08 -3.17
CA LYS A 116 19.27 -8.56 -2.31
C LYS A 116 20.57 -7.88 -2.67
N ASN A 117 21.40 -7.62 -1.70
CA ASN A 117 22.77 -7.20 -1.92
C ASN A 117 23.57 -8.35 -2.61
N GLU A 118 24.29 -8.03 -3.68
CA GLU A 118 25.05 -9.02 -4.45
C GLU A 118 26.18 -9.70 -3.63
N GLU A 119 26.74 -8.99 -2.64
CA GLU A 119 27.88 -9.46 -1.85
C GLU A 119 27.50 -10.24 -0.58
N GLY A 120 26.32 -10.00 0.01
CA GLY A 120 25.98 -10.52 1.36
C GLY A 120 24.70 -11.33 1.46
N PHE A 121 23.91 -11.47 0.39
CA PHE A 121 22.56 -12.04 0.42
C PHE A 121 21.58 -11.34 1.39
N GLU A 122 21.95 -10.18 1.92
CA GLU A 122 21.09 -9.36 2.77
C GLU A 122 20.12 -8.52 1.94
N PRO A 123 18.92 -8.22 2.46
CA PRO A 123 17.97 -7.35 1.76
C PRO A 123 18.55 -5.93 1.59
N ASP A 124 18.49 -5.40 0.36
CA ASP A 124 18.77 -3.98 0.11
C ASP A 124 17.50 -3.14 0.30
N TYR A 125 17.41 -2.45 1.41
CA TYR A 125 16.33 -1.52 1.70
C TYR A 125 16.61 -0.06 1.28
N GLY A 126 17.72 0.23 0.59
CA GLY A 126 18.06 1.58 0.15
C GLY A 126 16.95 2.25 -0.66
N PRO A 127 16.45 1.63 -1.75
CA PRO A 127 15.31 2.17 -2.51
C PRO A 127 14.03 2.33 -1.67
N MET A 128 13.79 1.42 -0.73
CA MET A 128 12.66 1.48 0.20
C MET A 128 12.76 2.72 1.10
N PHE A 129 13.88 2.92 1.78
CA PHE A 129 14.09 4.07 2.66
C PHE A 129 13.96 5.40 1.91
N GLY A 130 14.45 5.49 0.66
CA GLY A 130 14.26 6.69 -0.16
C GLY A 130 12.80 7.00 -0.49
N GLY A 131 11.95 5.98 -0.57
CA GLY A 131 10.49 6.14 -0.69
C GLY A 131 9.82 6.50 0.63
N LEU A 132 10.23 5.85 1.73
CA LEU A 132 9.69 6.07 3.05
C LEU A 132 10.03 7.45 3.62
N GLU A 133 11.21 8.00 3.31
CA GLU A 133 11.58 9.37 3.65
C GLU A 133 10.57 10.37 3.07
N LYS A 134 10.31 10.30 1.76
CA LYS A 134 9.33 11.17 1.09
C LYS A 134 7.90 10.97 1.62
N LEU A 135 7.55 9.72 1.95
CA LEU A 135 6.26 9.42 2.58
C LEU A 135 6.18 10.07 3.96
N ALA A 136 7.20 9.91 4.79
CA ALA A 136 7.23 10.50 6.13
C ALA A 136 7.14 12.03 6.10
N GLU A 137 7.87 12.70 5.18
CA GLU A 137 7.77 14.15 4.94
C GLU A 137 6.34 14.59 4.53
N ALA A 138 5.67 13.78 3.70
CA ALA A 138 4.28 14.04 3.33
C ALA A 138 3.34 13.87 4.53
N LEU A 139 3.52 12.81 5.33
CA LEU A 139 2.71 12.52 6.50
C LEU A 139 2.93 13.47 7.68
N GLN A 140 4.06 14.15 7.78
CA GLN A 140 4.25 15.25 8.74
C GLN A 140 3.25 16.41 8.49
N LYS A 141 2.73 16.53 7.28
CA LYS A 141 1.75 17.55 6.87
C LYS A 141 0.30 17.03 6.90
N LYS A 142 0.06 15.82 7.41
CA LYS A 142 -1.28 15.26 7.51
C LYS A 142 -2.18 16.05 8.46
N PRO A 143 -3.51 16.01 8.27
CA PRO A 143 -4.43 16.54 9.28
C PRO A 143 -4.17 15.91 10.66
N ALA A 144 -4.26 16.74 11.72
CA ALA A 144 -3.89 16.31 13.06
C ALA A 144 -4.73 15.17 13.63
N ASP A 145 -5.96 15.03 13.16
CA ASP A 145 -6.92 13.98 13.55
C ASP A 145 -6.80 12.71 12.70
N LYS A 146 -6.03 12.73 11.61
CA LYS A 146 -5.88 11.59 10.70
C LYS A 146 -4.74 10.66 11.14
N ILE A 147 -5.05 9.37 11.22
CA ILE A 147 -4.07 8.30 11.48
C ILE A 147 -4.06 7.38 10.25
N PRO A 148 -3.16 7.59 9.29
CA PRO A 148 -3.10 6.74 8.09
C PRO A 148 -2.60 5.34 8.41
N LEU A 149 -3.13 4.35 7.68
CA LEU A 149 -2.64 2.99 7.65
C LEU A 149 -1.60 2.83 6.54
N VAL A 150 -0.36 2.47 6.88
CA VAL A 150 0.72 2.16 5.93
C VAL A 150 0.91 0.66 5.87
N VAL A 151 0.69 0.05 4.69
CA VAL A 151 0.78 -1.38 4.46
C VAL A 151 1.92 -1.70 3.50
N PHE A 152 2.85 -2.51 3.96
CA PHE A 152 3.97 -2.98 3.14
C PHE A 152 3.57 -4.26 2.38
N GLU A 153 3.56 -4.18 1.06
CA GLU A 153 3.25 -5.27 0.14
C GLU A 153 4.51 -6.05 -0.28
N SER A 154 5.68 -5.47 -0.03
CA SER A 154 6.98 -6.04 -0.37
C SER A 154 7.33 -7.21 0.56
N THR A 155 8.19 -8.12 0.09
CA THR A 155 8.80 -9.15 0.94
C THR A 155 9.79 -8.50 1.90
N LEU A 156 9.65 -8.77 3.18
CA LEU A 156 10.47 -8.20 4.25
C LEU A 156 11.13 -9.33 5.05
N ALA A 157 12.38 -9.15 5.42
CA ALA A 157 13.03 -10.05 6.38
C ALA A 157 12.34 -9.97 7.75
N PRO A 158 12.31 -11.06 8.52
CA PRO A 158 11.68 -11.07 9.84
C PRO A 158 12.21 -9.94 10.75
N THR A 159 11.31 -9.32 11.49
CA THR A 159 11.51 -8.16 12.39
C THR A 159 11.68 -6.79 11.72
N THR A 160 11.77 -6.70 10.39
CA THR A 160 11.98 -5.43 9.66
C THR A 160 10.94 -4.36 10.02
N MET A 161 9.67 -4.75 10.11
CA MET A 161 8.58 -3.83 10.45
C MET A 161 8.77 -3.19 11.84
N ASP A 162 9.10 -4.02 12.84
CA ASP A 162 9.18 -3.59 14.24
C ASP A 162 10.50 -2.85 14.56
N THR A 163 11.58 -3.17 13.88
CA THR A 163 12.90 -2.60 14.16
C THR A 163 13.25 -1.47 13.19
N LEU A 164 13.19 -1.70 11.87
CA LEU A 164 13.69 -0.74 10.91
C LEU A 164 12.64 0.30 10.53
N PHE A 165 11.41 -0.12 10.17
CA PHE A 165 10.42 0.80 9.63
C PHE A 165 9.71 1.59 10.73
N ARG A 166 9.40 0.99 11.88
CA ARG A 166 8.89 1.71 13.03
C ARG A 166 9.87 2.82 13.46
N GLU A 167 11.17 2.51 13.61
CA GLU A 167 12.18 3.49 14.01
C GLU A 167 12.41 4.55 12.92
N HIS A 168 12.28 4.19 11.63
CA HIS A 168 12.34 5.17 10.56
C HIS A 168 11.25 6.24 10.70
N PHE A 169 9.98 5.85 10.81
CA PHE A 169 8.88 6.81 10.96
C PHE A 169 8.97 7.61 12.26
N LYS A 170 9.41 7.00 13.34
CA LYS A 170 9.62 7.68 14.62
C LYS A 170 10.63 8.83 14.53
N LYS A 171 11.69 8.71 13.71
CA LYS A 171 12.65 9.81 13.45
C LYS A 171 11.99 11.06 12.84
N TYR A 172 10.86 10.88 12.15
CA TYR A 172 10.05 11.97 11.59
C TYR A 172 8.91 12.42 12.52
N GLY A 173 8.89 11.93 13.76
CA GLY A 173 7.85 12.27 14.74
C GLY A 173 6.52 11.56 14.50
N LEU A 174 6.52 10.46 13.74
CA LEU A 174 5.35 9.64 13.45
C LEU A 174 5.42 8.36 14.27
N GLU A 175 4.70 8.34 15.40
CA GLU A 175 4.68 7.22 16.34
C GLU A 175 3.61 6.18 15.90
N GLU A 176 4.03 4.92 15.78
CA GLU A 176 3.14 3.80 15.47
C GLU A 176 2.11 3.60 16.59
N GLY A 177 0.87 3.35 16.21
CA GLY A 177 -0.26 3.23 17.14
C GLY A 177 -0.86 4.56 17.61
N LYS A 178 -0.26 5.70 17.23
CA LYS A 178 -0.71 7.03 17.62
C LYS A 178 -0.86 7.98 16.43
N ASP A 179 0.18 8.11 15.62
CA ASP A 179 0.22 9.02 14.48
C ASP A 179 0.04 8.30 13.15
N ILE A 180 0.44 7.04 13.08
CA ILE A 180 0.30 6.11 11.95
C ILE A 180 0.02 4.70 12.46
N LEU A 181 -0.52 3.84 11.60
CA LEU A 181 -0.59 2.40 11.80
C LEU A 181 0.29 1.71 10.77
N LEU A 182 1.10 0.73 11.21
CA LEU A 182 2.00 -0.02 10.35
C LEU A 182 1.58 -1.48 10.24
N GLY A 183 1.42 -1.95 8.99
CA GLY A 183 1.13 -3.34 8.71
C GLY A 183 1.85 -3.86 7.47
N ASN A 184 1.81 -5.15 7.27
CA ASN A 184 2.38 -5.81 6.11
C ASN A 184 1.45 -6.90 5.57
N SER A 185 1.46 -7.04 4.26
CA SER A 185 0.61 -7.99 3.55
C SER A 185 1.34 -8.52 2.31
N PRO A 186 2.26 -9.46 2.49
CA PRO A 186 3.11 -9.93 1.41
C PRO A 186 2.30 -10.64 0.31
N ASN A 187 2.68 -10.42 -0.95
CA ASN A 187 1.97 -10.95 -2.11
C ASN A 187 2.61 -12.24 -2.66
N ARG A 188 1.77 -13.08 -3.28
CA ARG A 188 2.13 -14.27 -4.04
C ARG A 188 1.67 -14.10 -5.49
N VAL A 189 2.09 -13.03 -6.15
CA VAL A 189 1.74 -12.74 -7.54
C VAL A 189 2.65 -13.50 -8.51
N MET A 190 2.13 -13.74 -9.71
CA MET A 190 2.83 -14.39 -10.80
C MET A 190 2.58 -13.58 -12.09
N PRO A 191 3.62 -13.17 -12.81
CA PRO A 191 3.47 -12.53 -14.12
C PRO A 191 2.58 -13.33 -15.06
N GLY A 192 1.73 -12.66 -15.82
CA GLY A 192 0.74 -13.26 -16.71
C GLY A 192 -0.59 -13.61 -16.02
N ARG A 193 -0.67 -13.51 -14.68
CA ARG A 193 -1.86 -13.84 -13.88
C ARG A 193 -2.00 -12.93 -12.66
N LEU A 194 -1.60 -11.65 -12.75
CA LEU A 194 -1.53 -10.75 -11.59
C LEU A 194 -2.90 -10.50 -10.98
N VAL A 195 -3.88 -10.12 -11.78
CA VAL A 195 -5.25 -9.84 -11.30
C VAL A 195 -5.89 -11.08 -10.69
N GLU A 196 -5.82 -12.20 -11.41
CA GLU A 196 -6.34 -13.49 -10.94
C GLU A 196 -5.71 -13.90 -9.60
N ARG A 197 -4.38 -13.81 -9.48
CA ARG A 197 -3.68 -14.21 -8.25
C ARG A 197 -4.00 -13.32 -7.05
N ILE A 198 -4.24 -12.03 -7.25
CA ILE A 198 -4.69 -11.15 -6.16
C ILE A 198 -6.12 -11.49 -5.74
N ARG A 199 -6.98 -11.80 -6.70
CA ARG A 199 -8.39 -12.11 -6.48
C ARG A 199 -8.61 -13.46 -5.79
N ASP A 200 -7.82 -14.47 -6.19
CA ASP A 200 -8.11 -15.89 -5.90
C ASP A 200 -7.20 -16.47 -4.80
N ALA A 201 -6.04 -15.88 -4.54
CA ALA A 201 -5.13 -16.40 -3.54
C ALA A 201 -5.42 -15.86 -2.14
N ASP A 202 -5.20 -16.72 -1.14
CA ASP A 202 -5.19 -16.30 0.26
C ASP A 202 -4.14 -15.23 0.52
N LYS A 203 -4.48 -14.28 1.39
CA LYS A 203 -3.65 -13.14 1.72
C LYS A 203 -3.48 -13.00 3.23
N LEU A 204 -2.30 -12.59 3.66
CA LEU A 204 -2.03 -12.29 5.06
C LEU A 204 -2.23 -10.80 5.33
N ALA A 205 -2.84 -10.48 6.45
CA ALA A 205 -2.95 -9.14 7.00
C ALA A 205 -2.21 -9.11 8.34
N GLY A 206 -0.97 -8.65 8.33
CA GLY A 206 -0.13 -8.51 9.52
C GLY A 206 -0.13 -7.07 10.03
N GLY A 207 -0.01 -6.88 11.33
CA GLY A 207 0.06 -5.55 11.91
C GLY A 207 0.89 -5.47 13.18
N LEU A 208 1.46 -4.29 13.45
CA LEU A 208 2.13 -4.00 14.71
C LEU A 208 1.10 -3.66 15.81
N HIS A 209 0.08 -2.86 15.48
CA HIS A 209 -1.03 -2.59 16.39
C HIS A 209 -2.14 -3.64 16.22
N PRO A 210 -2.86 -4.07 17.28
CA PRO A 210 -3.91 -5.10 17.21
C PRO A 210 -5.06 -4.80 16.24
N GLU A 211 -5.39 -3.54 15.99
CA GLU A 211 -6.44 -3.14 15.05
C GLU A 211 -5.97 -3.18 13.58
N THR A 212 -4.68 -3.09 13.33
CA THR A 212 -4.12 -3.01 11.97
C THR A 212 -4.51 -4.19 11.07
N PRO A 213 -4.42 -5.46 11.51
CA PRO A 213 -4.84 -6.59 10.67
C PRO A 213 -6.32 -6.55 10.28
N LYS A 214 -7.18 -6.07 11.18
CA LYS A 214 -8.63 -5.95 10.92
C LYS A 214 -8.91 -4.91 9.82
N LEU A 215 -8.21 -3.76 9.88
CA LEU A 215 -8.32 -2.71 8.87
C LEU A 215 -7.84 -3.18 7.50
N ILE A 216 -6.69 -3.88 7.45
CA ILE A 216 -6.16 -4.47 6.21
C ILE A 216 -7.15 -5.49 5.64
N ALA A 217 -7.67 -6.41 6.47
CA ALA A 217 -8.63 -7.41 6.04
C ALA A 217 -9.91 -6.76 5.52
N LYS A 218 -10.44 -5.73 6.21
CA LYS A 218 -11.62 -4.99 5.77
C LYS A 218 -11.43 -4.35 4.40
N LEU A 219 -10.24 -3.80 4.10
CA LEU A 219 -9.91 -3.25 2.79
C LEU A 219 -9.79 -4.36 1.73
N TYR A 220 -9.03 -5.40 2.00
CA TYR A 220 -8.67 -6.40 1.00
C TYR A 220 -9.80 -7.37 0.65
N ASN A 221 -10.76 -7.57 1.52
CA ASN A 221 -11.98 -8.34 1.21
C ASN A 221 -12.80 -7.74 0.04
N HIS A 222 -12.49 -6.52 -0.42
CA HIS A 222 -13.09 -5.94 -1.62
C HIS A 222 -12.43 -6.41 -2.92
N ILE A 223 -11.23 -6.98 -2.85
CA ILE A 223 -10.45 -7.42 -4.04
C ILE A 223 -10.06 -8.90 -3.97
N VAL A 224 -9.94 -9.48 -2.78
CA VAL A 224 -9.75 -10.93 -2.56
C VAL A 224 -11.14 -11.55 -2.45
N THR A 225 -11.67 -12.05 -3.58
CA THR A 225 -13.07 -12.50 -3.64
C THR A 225 -13.24 -14.02 -3.66
N HIS A 226 -12.18 -14.77 -3.93
CA HIS A 226 -12.19 -16.23 -3.95
C HIS A 226 -11.21 -16.85 -2.93
N GLY A 227 -10.25 -16.07 -2.44
CA GLY A 227 -9.37 -16.43 -1.33
C GLY A 227 -9.85 -15.87 0.00
N GLU A 228 -9.08 -16.11 1.06
CA GLU A 228 -9.32 -15.60 2.41
C GLU A 228 -8.23 -14.60 2.82
N VAL A 229 -8.61 -13.62 3.66
CA VAL A 229 -7.67 -12.68 4.27
C VAL A 229 -7.47 -13.07 5.74
N PHE A 230 -6.33 -13.70 6.02
CA PHE A 230 -5.97 -14.16 7.37
C PHE A 230 -5.32 -13.05 8.17
N GLN A 231 -5.89 -12.75 9.33
CA GLN A 231 -5.38 -11.73 10.25
C GLN A 231 -4.31 -12.33 11.16
N THR A 232 -3.18 -11.64 11.30
CA THR A 232 -2.06 -12.08 12.13
C THR A 232 -1.25 -10.88 12.63
N ASN A 233 -0.18 -11.12 13.39
CA ASN A 233 0.80 -10.06 13.70
C ASN A 233 1.81 -9.88 12.55
N SER A 234 2.53 -8.76 12.58
CA SER A 234 3.49 -8.41 11.54
C SER A 234 4.60 -9.44 11.36
N LEU A 235 5.19 -9.92 12.47
CA LEU A 235 6.29 -10.90 12.44
C LEU A 235 5.87 -12.22 11.78
N THR A 236 4.67 -12.72 12.08
CA THR A 236 4.15 -13.92 11.43
C THR A 236 3.99 -13.72 9.92
N ALA A 237 3.48 -12.56 9.49
CA ALA A 237 3.33 -12.27 8.06
C ALA A 237 4.69 -12.16 7.34
N GLU A 238 5.72 -11.64 8.00
CA GLU A 238 7.10 -11.64 7.48
C GLU A 238 7.64 -13.06 7.30
N ILE A 239 7.56 -13.90 8.36
CA ILE A 239 8.11 -15.26 8.37
C ILE A 239 7.43 -16.17 7.34
N VAL A 240 6.12 -16.08 7.18
CA VAL A 240 5.38 -16.96 6.23
C VAL A 240 5.79 -16.68 4.78
N LYS A 241 6.29 -15.48 4.47
CA LYS A 241 6.71 -15.10 3.12
C LYS A 241 8.18 -15.43 2.83
N THR A 242 9.05 -15.37 3.82
CA THR A 242 10.48 -15.64 3.68
C THR A 242 10.81 -17.10 3.90
#